data_093793beb39dbd9f5fe3e339f2e03f4c
#
_entry.id   093793beb39dbd9f5fe3e339f2e03f4c
#
_cell.length_a   1.000
_cell.length_b   1.000
_cell.length_c   1.000
_cell.angle_alpha   90.00
_cell.angle_beta   90.00
_cell.angle_gamma   90.00
#
_symmetry.space_group_name_H-M   'P 1'
#
loop_
_entity.id
_entity.type
_entity.pdbx_description
1 polymer ?
#
loop_
_entity_poly.entity_id
_entity_poly.type
_entity_poly.pdbx_seq_one_letter_code
_entity_poly.pdbx_strand_id
1 'polypeptide(L)'
;MTPREFKDHEAEELIRQQELASDWHHPLHKGQTSLYRVLDSMQEFKLKQEDVPLVVKLTENPDYVTSKVFTGAVDLFTHDCVHALLGRGLLVKDEAFVIGYTMGSGKKMKRWRRNLFLWVTKYLYPEGYKFTEEERYIFCSGVMAGSQCPT
;
A
#
# COMPACT_ATOMS: atom_id res chain seq x y z
N MET A 1 -7.90 30.04 6.71
CA MET A 1 -8.30 28.72 6.13
C MET A 1 -9.21 28.03 7.13
N THR A 2 -10.44 27.76 6.73
CA THR A 2 -11.38 27.04 7.57
C THR A 2 -11.05 25.53 7.58
N PRO A 3 -11.48 24.76 8.58
CA PRO A 3 -11.27 23.30 8.61
C PRO A 3 -11.85 22.57 7.39
N ARG A 4 -12.83 23.16 6.72
CA ARG A 4 -13.46 22.63 5.50
C ARG A 4 -12.54 22.87 4.28
N GLU A 5 -12.02 24.09 4.13
CA GLU A 5 -11.08 24.43 3.05
C GLU A 5 -9.78 23.62 3.14
N PHE A 6 -9.30 23.33 4.37
CA PHE A 6 -8.15 22.48 4.58
C PHE A 6 -8.40 21.03 4.11
N LYS A 7 -9.57 20.46 4.42
CA LYS A 7 -9.96 19.12 3.97
C LYS A 7 -10.14 19.04 2.45
N ASP A 8 -10.72 20.09 1.85
CA ASP A 8 -10.91 20.15 0.42
C ASP A 8 -9.57 20.25 -0.31
N HIS A 9 -8.61 21.01 0.22
CA HIS A 9 -7.26 21.10 -0.34
C HIS A 9 -6.47 19.79 -0.22
N GLU A 10 -6.58 19.08 0.91
CA GLU A 10 -5.97 17.75 1.07
C GLU A 10 -6.57 16.74 0.08
N ALA A 11 -7.88 16.78 -0.12
CA ALA A 11 -8.56 15.91 -1.07
C ALA A 11 -8.13 16.18 -2.52
N GLU A 12 -8.02 17.45 -2.91
CA GLU A 12 -7.54 17.86 -4.25
C GLU A 12 -6.08 17.43 -4.49
N GLU A 13 -5.22 17.60 -3.49
CA GLU A 13 -3.82 17.18 -3.60
C GLU A 13 -3.69 15.64 -3.71
N LEU A 14 -4.50 14.88 -2.97
CA LEU A 14 -4.56 13.42 -3.08
C LEU A 14 -5.04 12.96 -4.46
N ILE A 15 -6.06 13.62 -5.03
CA ILE A 15 -6.54 13.33 -6.37
C ILE A 15 -5.44 13.60 -7.39
N ARG A 16 -4.77 14.74 -7.29
CA ARG A 16 -3.66 15.10 -8.18
C ARG A 16 -2.50 14.10 -8.10
N GLN A 17 -2.16 13.64 -6.90
CA GLN A 17 -1.11 12.64 -6.69
C GLN A 17 -1.51 11.27 -7.25
N GLN A 18 -2.78 10.89 -7.13
CA GLN A 18 -3.29 9.65 -7.74
C GLN A 18 -3.25 9.72 -9.28
N GLU A 19 -3.57 10.87 -9.88
CA GLU A 19 -3.45 11.08 -11.31
C GLU A 19 -2.00 10.97 -11.78
N LEU A 20 -1.06 11.59 -11.07
CA LEU A 20 0.38 11.47 -11.34
C LEU A 20 0.86 10.02 -11.15
N ALA A 21 0.44 9.35 -10.09
CA ALA A 21 0.79 7.97 -9.80
C ALA A 21 0.24 6.99 -10.84
N SER A 22 -0.84 7.33 -11.55
CA SER A 22 -1.41 6.49 -12.60
C SER A 22 -0.44 6.20 -13.75
N ASP A 23 0.51 7.09 -13.98
CA ASP A 23 1.48 6.98 -15.06
C ASP A 23 2.70 6.14 -14.69
N TRP A 24 2.92 5.87 -13.39
CA TRP A 24 4.05 5.07 -12.97
C TRP A 24 3.71 3.60 -12.81
N HIS A 25 4.44 2.76 -13.52
CA HIS A 25 4.55 1.32 -13.28
C HIS A 25 5.80 0.76 -13.95
N HIS A 26 6.35 -0.32 -13.40
CA HIS A 26 7.48 -1.01 -14.03
C HIS A 26 7.01 -2.33 -14.66
N PRO A 27 7.02 -2.44 -16.02
CA PRO A 27 6.54 -3.66 -16.68
C PRO A 27 7.46 -4.85 -16.39
N LEU A 28 6.87 -6.01 -16.04
CA LEU A 28 7.62 -7.22 -15.70
C LEU A 28 8.52 -7.73 -16.84
N HIS A 29 8.17 -7.45 -18.11
CA HIS A 29 9.02 -7.84 -19.25
C HIS A 29 10.34 -7.06 -19.33
N LYS A 30 10.49 -5.96 -18.59
CA LYS A 30 11.74 -5.19 -18.45
C LYS A 30 12.61 -5.65 -17.29
N GLY A 31 12.61 -6.96 -16.99
CA GLY A 31 13.33 -7.55 -15.85
C GLY A 31 14.86 -7.37 -15.85
N GLN A 32 15.45 -6.87 -16.92
CA GLN A 32 16.88 -6.51 -16.98
C GLN A 32 17.20 -5.13 -16.36
N THR A 33 16.18 -4.34 -16.03
CA THR A 33 16.37 -3.05 -15.33
C THR A 33 16.76 -3.30 -13.88
N SER A 34 17.83 -2.66 -13.40
CA SER A 34 18.23 -2.81 -12.02
C SER A 34 17.16 -2.27 -11.06
N LEU A 35 16.96 -2.93 -9.93
CA LEU A 35 15.99 -2.51 -8.91
C LEU A 35 16.23 -1.06 -8.46
N TYR A 36 17.50 -0.64 -8.34
CA TYR A 36 17.84 0.74 -8.00
C TYR A 36 17.22 1.75 -8.98
N ARG A 37 17.34 1.52 -10.29
CA ARG A 37 16.75 2.42 -11.30
C ARG A 37 15.23 2.44 -11.26
N VAL A 38 14.63 1.30 -10.97
CA VAL A 38 13.15 1.21 -10.80
C VAL A 38 12.70 2.03 -9.61
N LEU A 39 13.36 1.86 -8.47
CA LEU A 39 13.06 2.63 -7.26
C LEU A 39 13.32 4.12 -7.42
N ASP A 40 14.40 4.50 -8.11
CA ASP A 40 14.72 5.91 -8.40
C ASP A 40 13.61 6.55 -9.24
N SER A 41 13.13 5.87 -10.26
CA SER A 41 12.01 6.36 -11.09
C SER A 41 10.69 6.49 -10.32
N MET A 42 10.50 5.73 -9.25
CA MET A 42 9.33 5.80 -8.38
C MET A 42 9.32 7.04 -7.48
N GLN A 43 10.51 7.59 -7.12
CA GLN A 43 10.65 8.66 -6.12
C GLN A 43 9.83 9.92 -6.45
N GLU A 44 9.66 10.23 -7.74
CA GLU A 44 8.92 11.42 -8.18
C GLU A 44 7.41 11.30 -7.97
N PHE A 45 6.90 10.08 -7.82
CA PHE A 45 5.47 9.77 -7.77
C PHE A 45 4.97 9.37 -6.39
N LYS A 46 5.85 9.05 -5.44
CA LYS A 46 5.45 8.58 -4.13
C LYS A 46 5.34 9.68 -3.08
N LEU A 47 4.45 9.44 -2.13
CA LEU A 47 4.36 10.26 -0.93
C LEU A 47 5.63 10.14 -0.08
N LYS A 48 6.05 11.25 0.51
CA LYS A 48 7.08 11.22 1.55
C LYS A 48 6.53 10.53 2.79
N GLN A 49 7.37 9.82 3.51
CA GLN A 49 6.95 9.08 4.71
C GLN A 49 6.30 9.98 5.78
N GLU A 50 6.69 11.24 5.86
CA GLU A 50 6.09 12.23 6.75
C GLU A 50 4.62 12.53 6.43
N ASP A 51 4.23 12.43 5.15
CA ASP A 51 2.88 12.72 4.66
C ASP A 51 1.92 11.51 4.78
N VAL A 52 2.44 10.32 5.13
CA VAL A 52 1.60 9.13 5.32
C VAL A 52 0.76 9.26 6.59
N PRO A 53 -0.57 9.09 6.53
CA PRO A 53 -1.45 9.20 7.68
C PRO A 53 -1.05 8.28 8.83
N LEU A 54 -1.21 8.76 10.08
CA LEU A 54 -0.80 8.02 11.27
C LEU A 54 -1.45 6.63 11.36
N VAL A 55 -2.73 6.50 11.00
CA VAL A 55 -3.42 5.21 11.04
C VAL A 55 -2.81 4.20 10.06
N VAL A 56 -2.37 4.66 8.89
CA VAL A 56 -1.68 3.82 7.90
C VAL A 56 -0.32 3.39 8.45
N LYS A 57 0.45 4.32 9.00
CA LYS A 57 1.73 4.02 9.68
C LYS A 57 1.56 2.97 10.79
N LEU A 58 0.52 3.12 11.62
CA LEU A 58 0.27 2.20 12.73
C LEU A 58 -0.07 0.78 12.28
N THR A 59 -0.73 0.61 11.13
CA THR A 59 -1.16 -0.69 10.64
C THR A 59 -0.15 -1.40 9.74
N GLU A 60 0.66 -0.63 9.03
CA GLU A 60 1.52 -1.12 7.94
C GLU A 60 3.03 -1.03 8.25
N ASN A 61 3.44 -0.22 9.21
CA ASN A 61 4.85 -0.06 9.55
C ASN A 61 5.26 -1.00 10.70
N PRO A 62 6.33 -1.80 10.54
CA PRO A 62 6.81 -2.74 11.55
C PRO A 62 7.33 -2.10 12.84
N ASP A 63 7.68 -0.82 12.80
CA ASP A 63 8.21 -0.08 13.96
C ASP A 63 7.14 0.21 15.02
N TYR A 64 5.86 0.05 14.69
CA TYR A 64 4.76 0.29 15.61
C TYR A 64 4.25 -1.01 16.27
N VAL A 65 3.74 -0.88 17.49
CA VAL A 65 3.25 -2.03 18.30
C VAL A 65 2.16 -2.84 17.58
N THR A 66 1.33 -2.17 16.80
CA THR A 66 0.27 -2.80 16.00
C THR A 66 0.77 -3.73 14.92
N SER A 67 2.05 -3.64 14.52
CA SER A 67 2.70 -4.57 13.59
C SER A 67 2.68 -6.01 14.09
N LYS A 68 2.62 -6.23 15.40
CA LYS A 68 2.47 -7.56 16.00
C LYS A 68 1.09 -8.17 15.75
N VAL A 69 0.08 -7.34 15.52
CA VAL A 69 -1.29 -7.75 15.19
C VAL A 69 -1.41 -8.07 13.70
N PHE A 70 -0.81 -7.22 12.85
CA PHE A 70 -0.80 -7.38 11.41
C PHE A 70 0.53 -8.00 10.96
N THR A 71 0.48 -9.26 10.56
CA THR A 71 1.66 -9.97 10.03
C THR A 71 2.02 -9.46 8.65
N GLY A 72 3.32 -9.41 8.35
CA GLY A 72 3.81 -9.00 7.03
C GLY A 72 3.94 -7.49 6.85
N ALA A 73 3.84 -6.70 7.92
CA ALA A 73 4.23 -5.30 7.89
C ALA A 73 5.72 -5.18 7.53
N VAL A 74 6.03 -4.34 6.57
CA VAL A 74 7.38 -4.11 6.06
C VAL A 74 7.71 -2.61 6.11
N ASP A 75 8.99 -2.27 6.18
CA ASP A 75 9.40 -0.86 6.07
C ASP A 75 9.10 -0.32 4.66
N LEU A 76 9.09 1.01 4.53
CA LEU A 76 8.72 1.67 3.28
C LEU A 76 9.64 1.28 2.11
N PHE A 77 10.94 1.13 2.35
CA PHE A 77 11.87 0.71 1.30
C PHE A 77 11.56 -0.71 0.78
N THR A 78 11.33 -1.64 1.70
CA THR A 78 10.92 -3.01 1.35
C THR A 78 9.58 -3.03 0.62
N HIS A 79 8.63 -2.21 1.06
CA HIS A 79 7.33 -2.04 0.40
C HIS A 79 7.47 -1.56 -1.05
N ASP A 80 8.29 -0.54 -1.29
CA ASP A 80 8.60 -0.04 -2.63
C ASP A 80 9.26 -1.12 -3.52
N CYS A 81 10.17 -1.91 -2.94
CA CYS A 81 10.76 -3.06 -3.64
C CYS A 81 9.70 -4.08 -4.08
N VAL A 82 8.69 -4.32 -3.25
CA VAL A 82 7.59 -5.24 -3.59
C VAL A 82 6.76 -4.70 -4.76
N HIS A 83 6.45 -3.39 -4.80
CA HIS A 83 5.81 -2.77 -5.97
C HIS A 83 6.59 -3.03 -7.26
N ALA A 84 7.90 -2.77 -7.22
CA ALA A 84 8.78 -2.98 -8.37
C ALA A 84 8.83 -4.44 -8.83
N LEU A 85 8.98 -5.39 -7.88
CA LEU A 85 9.08 -6.83 -8.17
C LEU A 85 7.77 -7.43 -8.68
N LEU A 86 6.63 -6.93 -8.22
CA LEU A 86 5.31 -7.39 -8.65
C LEU A 86 4.80 -6.66 -9.90
N GLY A 87 5.53 -5.66 -10.42
CA GLY A 87 5.10 -4.83 -11.54
C GLY A 87 3.83 -4.03 -11.22
N ARG A 88 3.64 -3.66 -9.95
CA ARG A 88 2.48 -2.89 -9.49
C ARG A 88 2.79 -1.39 -9.46
N GLY A 89 1.81 -0.59 -9.87
CA GLY A 89 1.85 0.87 -9.79
C GLY A 89 1.61 1.39 -8.37
N LEU A 90 1.26 2.67 -8.25
CA LEU A 90 1.06 3.37 -6.97
C LEU A 90 -0.41 3.77 -6.73
N LEU A 91 -1.35 3.25 -7.50
CA LEU A 91 -2.77 3.47 -7.27
C LEU A 91 -3.25 2.71 -6.03
N VAL A 92 -4.33 3.16 -5.41
CA VAL A 92 -4.93 2.52 -4.21
C VAL A 92 -5.17 1.02 -4.43
N LYS A 93 -5.59 0.60 -5.61
CA LYS A 93 -5.76 -0.81 -5.98
C LYS A 93 -4.43 -1.59 -5.99
N ASP A 94 -3.35 -0.95 -6.43
CA ASP A 94 -2.02 -1.56 -6.45
C ASP A 94 -1.46 -1.67 -5.03
N GLU A 95 -1.64 -0.62 -4.22
CA GLU A 95 -1.35 -0.62 -2.79
C GLU A 95 -2.10 -1.75 -2.06
N ALA A 96 -3.40 -1.89 -2.32
CA ALA A 96 -4.20 -2.95 -1.71
C ALA A 96 -3.64 -4.35 -2.04
N PHE A 97 -3.20 -4.57 -3.29
CA PHE A 97 -2.58 -5.83 -3.67
C PHE A 97 -1.25 -6.06 -2.97
N VAL A 98 -0.36 -5.05 -2.96
CA VAL A 98 0.98 -5.14 -2.37
C VAL A 98 0.88 -5.39 -0.87
N ILE A 99 0.04 -4.66 -0.15
CA ILE A 99 -0.21 -4.86 1.28
C ILE A 99 -0.75 -6.28 1.54
N GLY A 100 -1.72 -6.70 0.73
CA GLY A 100 -2.25 -8.06 0.81
C GLY A 100 -1.17 -9.12 0.59
N TYR A 101 -0.31 -8.93 -0.40
CA TYR A 101 0.79 -9.84 -0.71
C TYR A 101 1.80 -9.94 0.44
N THR A 102 2.26 -8.83 0.99
CA THR A 102 3.20 -8.82 2.11
C THR A 102 2.60 -9.45 3.37
N MET A 103 1.34 -9.17 3.67
CA MET A 103 0.63 -9.79 4.79
C MET A 103 0.40 -11.29 4.58
N GLY A 104 0.16 -11.72 3.33
CA GLY A 104 -0.04 -13.12 2.98
C GLY A 104 1.25 -13.93 2.95
N SER A 105 2.39 -13.33 2.57
CA SER A 105 3.69 -14.00 2.51
C SER A 105 4.31 -14.27 3.87
N GLY A 106 3.84 -13.61 4.91
CA GLY A 106 4.21 -13.91 6.28
C GLY A 106 3.66 -15.26 6.76
N LYS A 107 3.99 -15.65 8.01
CA LYS A 107 3.38 -16.84 8.63
C LYS A 107 1.85 -16.75 8.54
N LYS A 108 1.23 -17.77 7.96
CA LYS A 108 -0.19 -17.91 7.63
C LYS A 108 -1.12 -16.87 8.30
N MET A 109 -1.57 -15.91 7.52
CA MET A 109 -2.47 -14.85 7.99
C MET A 109 -3.77 -15.45 8.50
N LYS A 110 -4.06 -15.27 9.79
CA LYS A 110 -5.31 -15.75 10.38
C LYS A 110 -6.50 -14.93 9.84
N ARG A 111 -7.62 -15.59 9.58
CA ARG A 111 -8.85 -14.97 9.04
C ARG A 111 -9.30 -13.73 9.83
N TRP A 112 -9.22 -13.77 11.16
CA TRP A 112 -9.64 -12.65 12.01
C TRP A 112 -8.74 -11.41 11.80
N ARG A 113 -7.43 -11.58 11.59
CA ARG A 113 -6.49 -10.49 11.32
C ARG A 113 -6.79 -9.83 9.98
N ARG A 114 -7.04 -10.63 8.95
CA ARG A 114 -7.48 -10.13 7.64
C ARG A 114 -8.78 -9.33 7.77
N ASN A 115 -9.76 -9.85 8.46
CA ASN A 115 -11.04 -9.18 8.63
C ASN A 115 -10.91 -7.89 9.46
N LEU A 116 -10.06 -7.89 10.48
CA LEU A 116 -9.74 -6.69 11.26
C LEU A 116 -9.08 -5.62 10.39
N PHE A 117 -8.10 -6.00 9.57
CA PHE A 117 -7.44 -5.06 8.65
C PHE A 117 -8.45 -4.45 7.66
N LEU A 118 -9.29 -5.27 7.04
CA LEU A 118 -10.34 -4.81 6.14
C LEU A 118 -11.36 -3.90 6.83
N TRP A 119 -11.65 -4.11 8.11
CA TRP A 119 -12.48 -3.22 8.90
C TRP A 119 -11.78 -1.88 9.14
N VAL A 120 -10.49 -1.90 9.51
CA VAL A 120 -9.68 -0.68 9.71
C VAL A 120 -9.61 0.14 8.41
N THR A 121 -9.32 -0.48 7.28
CA THR A 121 -9.22 0.23 5.99
C THR A 121 -10.55 0.81 5.53
N LYS A 122 -11.65 0.21 5.92
CA LYS A 122 -13.00 0.70 5.59
C LYS A 122 -13.43 1.89 6.44
N TYR A 123 -13.14 1.86 7.74
CA TYR A 123 -13.74 2.79 8.70
C TYR A 123 -12.77 3.79 9.31
N LEU A 124 -11.49 3.44 9.43
CA LEU A 124 -10.50 4.26 10.13
C LEU A 124 -9.51 4.96 9.20
N TYR A 125 -9.34 4.47 7.97
CA TYR A 125 -8.48 5.14 7.01
C TYR A 125 -9.11 6.46 6.57
N PRO A 126 -8.28 7.50 6.32
CA PRO A 126 -8.75 8.75 5.72
C PRO A 126 -9.40 8.50 4.35
N GLU A 127 -10.23 9.43 3.89
CA GLU A 127 -10.77 9.39 2.54
C GLU A 127 -9.71 9.12 1.50
N GLY A 128 -9.48 8.97 0.52
CA GLY A 128 -8.38 8.70 -0.39
C GLY A 128 -7.53 7.43 -0.12
N TYR A 129 -7.56 6.90 1.10
CA TYR A 129 -6.90 5.65 1.49
C TYR A 129 -7.87 4.52 1.83
N LYS A 130 -9.17 4.82 1.93
CA LYS A 130 -10.20 3.82 2.20
C LYS A 130 -10.30 2.79 1.09
N PHE A 131 -10.42 1.54 1.47
CA PHE A 131 -10.67 0.47 0.53
C PHE A 131 -12.16 0.39 0.21
N THR A 132 -12.50 0.51 -1.07
CA THR A 132 -13.81 0.16 -1.62
C THR A 132 -13.97 -1.38 -1.68
N GLU A 133 -15.10 -1.86 -2.16
CA GLU A 133 -15.28 -3.32 -2.36
C GLU A 133 -14.30 -3.89 -3.39
N GLU A 134 -13.87 -3.09 -4.37
CA GLU A 134 -12.88 -3.49 -5.36
C GLU A 134 -11.49 -3.67 -4.71
N GLU A 135 -10.99 -2.68 -3.97
CA GLU A 135 -9.70 -2.78 -3.29
C GLU A 135 -9.69 -3.89 -2.24
N ARG A 136 -10.82 -4.14 -1.56
CA ARG A 136 -10.95 -5.25 -0.62
C ARG A 136 -10.80 -6.60 -1.31
N TYR A 137 -11.38 -6.77 -2.50
CA TYR A 137 -11.22 -7.97 -3.32
C TYR A 137 -9.77 -8.12 -3.79
N ILE A 138 -9.17 -7.04 -4.28
CA ILE A 138 -7.77 -7.00 -4.74
C ILE A 138 -6.81 -7.32 -3.58
N PHE A 139 -7.04 -6.76 -2.39
CA PHE A 139 -6.30 -7.10 -1.18
C PHE A 139 -6.35 -8.60 -0.87
N CYS A 140 -7.54 -9.20 -0.89
CA CYS A 140 -7.68 -10.64 -0.67
C CYS A 140 -6.94 -11.48 -1.72
N SER A 141 -6.94 -11.02 -2.97
CA SER A 141 -6.16 -11.66 -4.05
C SER A 141 -4.65 -11.56 -3.80
N GLY A 142 -4.19 -10.42 -3.29
CA GLY A 142 -2.81 -10.22 -2.83
C GLY A 142 -2.46 -11.20 -1.70
N VAL A 143 -3.31 -11.33 -0.68
CA VAL A 143 -3.12 -12.29 0.42
C VAL A 143 -2.98 -13.73 -0.09
N MET A 144 -3.83 -14.12 -1.04
CA MET A 144 -3.73 -15.44 -1.67
C MET A 144 -2.42 -15.63 -2.40
N ALA A 145 -2.02 -14.67 -3.23
CA ALA A 145 -0.77 -14.73 -3.98
C ALA A 145 0.45 -14.79 -3.04
N GLY A 146 0.49 -13.95 -2.01
CA GLY A 146 1.55 -13.95 -1.01
C GLY A 146 1.64 -15.26 -0.22
N SER A 147 0.49 -15.88 0.09
CA SER A 147 0.47 -17.17 0.83
C SER A 147 1.03 -18.35 0.03
N GLN A 148 1.15 -18.21 -1.28
CA GLN A 148 1.73 -19.21 -2.18
C GLN A 148 3.23 -18.97 -2.42
N CYS A 149 3.76 -17.83 -1.96
CA CYS A 149 5.17 -17.55 -2.09
C CYS A 149 5.97 -18.52 -1.20
N PRO A 150 6.94 -19.28 -1.73
CA PRO A 150 7.80 -20.14 -0.91
C PRO A 150 8.66 -19.25 -0.02
N THR A 151 8.58 -19.47 1.28
CA THR A 151 9.42 -18.82 2.30
C THR A 151 10.69 -19.63 2.54
#